data_de2d48fd001f85bfeb2cc0b16f2bcfa1
#
_entry.id   de2d48fd001f85bfeb2cc0b16f2bcfa1
#
_cell.length_a   1.000
_cell.length_b   1.000
_cell.length_c   1.000
_cell.angle_alpha   90.00
_cell.angle_beta   90.00
_cell.angle_gamma   90.00
#
_symmetry.space_group_name_H-M   'P 1'
#
loop_
_entity.id
_entity.type
_entity.pdbx_description
1 polymer ?
#
loop_
_entity_poly.entity_id
_entity_poly.type
_entity_poly.pdbx_seq_one_letter_code
_entity_poly.pdbx_strand_id
1 'polypeptide(L)'
;SSDSTGYFELACEVPCTLEFSHVNYKKESYTLKDTRSPFIVILRNKFNNLREVVVTGRSTPGRLYSSKEGIEMIPAILGEQDILKYLATTPGIITTNALDPGIYVRGSNSCENGFLTHDMEIASPDHLTGILSTFDPFILNNSTVYKSGFPAVYNSYLSSYINMRPDPGNKQKYEGEITLGLVSSALKIKGPLVRDHTSFAASFRTSYLQTIARLYNKSVKDQKQQNFMPEYAFNDATVSIDSKLSNRWRVTAFGLFTIDGLSMKLNENVNYDFNWHTFSGNAGAWYTPANGDILHFRLGVKSAFSEGDAEGTIPMGGGNRNYSIIARIMYTHSFLDKFQWNIGGKFEQARFETANRPDAEENILI
;
A
#
# COMPACT_ATOMS: atom_id res chain seq x y z
N SER A 1 23.80 -26.27 -39.54
CA SER A 1 23.69 -26.34 -38.09
C SER A 1 24.39 -27.58 -37.57
N SER A 2 24.87 -27.59 -36.35
CA SER A 2 25.41 -28.79 -35.70
C SER A 2 24.28 -29.65 -35.10
N ASP A 3 24.55 -30.94 -34.95
CA ASP A 3 23.67 -31.88 -34.22
C ASP A 3 23.80 -31.76 -32.69
N SER A 4 23.12 -32.63 -31.95
CA SER A 4 23.14 -32.66 -30.48
C SER A 4 24.51 -33.05 -29.88
N THR A 5 25.40 -33.64 -30.65
CA THR A 5 26.78 -34.02 -30.26
C THR A 5 27.80 -32.95 -30.62
N GLY A 6 27.38 -31.89 -31.30
CA GLY A 6 28.25 -30.82 -31.79
C GLY A 6 28.89 -31.12 -33.15
N TYR A 7 28.53 -32.25 -33.78
CA TYR A 7 29.02 -32.59 -35.12
C TYR A 7 28.33 -31.72 -36.20
N PHE A 8 29.12 -31.24 -37.14
CA PHE A 8 28.63 -30.50 -38.33
C PHE A 8 29.39 -30.93 -39.56
N GLU A 9 28.73 -30.87 -40.70
CA GLU A 9 29.31 -31.10 -42.02
C GLU A 9 28.87 -29.97 -42.93
N LEU A 10 29.83 -29.42 -43.66
CA LEU A 10 29.61 -28.33 -44.58
C LEU A 10 30.49 -28.47 -45.83
N ALA A 11 29.85 -28.40 -46.98
CA ALA A 11 30.57 -28.33 -48.26
C ALA A 11 30.97 -26.86 -48.54
N CYS A 12 32.25 -26.60 -48.66
CA CYS A 12 32.73 -25.27 -49.07
C CYS A 12 33.97 -25.44 -49.99
N GLU A 13 34.14 -24.53 -50.95
CA GLU A 13 35.34 -24.43 -51.77
C GLU A 13 36.40 -23.62 -51.00
N VAL A 14 37.61 -24.17 -50.87
CA VAL A 14 38.70 -23.49 -50.16
C VAL A 14 39.45 -22.54 -51.11
N PRO A 15 39.86 -21.34 -50.61
CA PRO A 15 39.79 -20.88 -49.25
C PRO A 15 38.37 -20.38 -48.88
N CYS A 16 37.82 -20.80 -47.73
CA CYS A 16 36.54 -20.30 -47.22
C CYS A 16 36.66 -19.87 -45.75
N THR A 17 35.85 -18.89 -45.34
CA THR A 17 35.75 -18.46 -43.96
C THR A 17 34.46 -18.95 -43.37
N LEU A 18 34.56 -19.79 -42.34
CA LEU A 18 33.44 -20.31 -41.57
C LEU A 18 33.21 -19.45 -40.34
N GLU A 19 31.97 -19.10 -40.10
CA GLU A 19 31.53 -18.33 -38.94
C GLU A 19 30.65 -19.19 -38.04
N PHE A 20 31.04 -19.29 -36.78
CA PHE A 20 30.32 -20.06 -35.77
C PHE A 20 29.69 -19.12 -34.77
N SER A 21 28.38 -19.24 -34.59
CA SER A 21 27.61 -18.44 -33.64
C SER A 21 26.65 -19.29 -32.83
N HIS A 22 26.55 -18.96 -31.54
CA HIS A 22 25.60 -19.58 -30.63
C HIS A 22 25.19 -18.55 -29.58
N VAL A 23 23.97 -18.63 -29.04
CA VAL A 23 23.40 -17.63 -28.12
C VAL A 23 24.29 -17.38 -26.89
N ASN A 24 24.90 -18.46 -26.34
CA ASN A 24 25.70 -18.40 -25.11
C ASN A 24 27.21 -18.30 -25.34
N TYR A 25 27.66 -18.24 -26.59
CA TYR A 25 29.08 -18.25 -26.92
C TYR A 25 29.45 -17.03 -27.76
N LYS A 26 30.75 -16.63 -27.69
CA LYS A 26 31.26 -15.60 -28.55
C LYS A 26 31.35 -16.14 -29.99
N LYS A 27 31.02 -15.27 -30.92
CA LYS A 27 31.13 -15.54 -32.34
C LYS A 27 32.60 -15.73 -32.71
N GLU A 28 32.94 -16.83 -33.37
CA GLU A 28 34.31 -17.18 -33.80
C GLU A 28 34.32 -17.39 -35.30
N SER A 29 35.39 -16.93 -35.96
CA SER A 29 35.56 -17.05 -37.41
C SER A 29 36.87 -17.76 -37.71
N TYR A 30 36.81 -18.76 -38.55
CA TYR A 30 37.96 -19.58 -38.99
C TYR A 30 38.07 -19.59 -40.48
N THR A 31 39.28 -19.27 -41.03
CA THR A 31 39.57 -19.33 -42.44
C THR A 31 40.27 -20.66 -42.78
N LEU A 32 39.58 -21.50 -43.52
CA LEU A 32 40.11 -22.78 -44.04
C LEU A 32 40.90 -22.53 -45.30
N LYS A 33 42.17 -22.98 -45.33
CA LYS A 33 43.05 -22.87 -46.48
C LYS A 33 43.21 -24.19 -47.20
N ASP A 34 42.93 -25.31 -46.57
CA ASP A 34 42.92 -26.65 -47.11
C ASP A 34 41.80 -27.51 -46.55
N THR A 35 41.51 -28.64 -47.19
CA THR A 35 40.38 -29.54 -46.87
C THR A 35 40.78 -30.61 -45.85
N ARG A 36 41.50 -30.30 -44.80
CA ARG A 36 41.82 -31.27 -43.75
C ARG A 36 40.59 -31.44 -42.81
N SER A 37 40.08 -32.64 -42.73
CA SER A 37 39.01 -33.03 -41.86
C SER A 37 39.48 -34.18 -40.96
N PRO A 38 39.05 -34.25 -39.68
CA PRO A 38 38.15 -33.35 -38.97
C PRO A 38 38.88 -32.13 -38.36
N PHE A 39 38.10 -31.04 -38.15
CA PHE A 39 38.58 -29.88 -37.45
C PHE A 39 37.67 -29.53 -36.28
N ILE A 40 38.23 -29.18 -35.12
CA ILE A 40 37.49 -28.93 -33.91
C ILE A 40 37.44 -27.43 -33.63
N VAL A 41 36.24 -26.90 -33.44
CA VAL A 41 36.00 -25.51 -33.07
C VAL A 41 35.61 -25.42 -31.59
N ILE A 42 36.39 -24.69 -30.83
CA ILE A 42 36.09 -24.45 -29.40
C ILE A 42 35.50 -23.04 -29.30
N LEU A 43 34.20 -22.99 -28.98
CA LEU A 43 33.52 -21.72 -28.72
C LEU A 43 33.75 -21.27 -27.26
N ARG A 44 34.11 -20.00 -27.09
CA ARG A 44 34.29 -19.42 -25.75
C ARG A 44 32.99 -18.87 -25.21
N ASN A 45 32.68 -19.17 -23.95
CA ASN A 45 31.49 -18.66 -23.31
C ASN A 45 31.41 -17.13 -23.41
N LYS A 46 30.24 -16.65 -23.80
CA LYS A 46 29.93 -15.24 -23.78
C LYS A 46 29.47 -14.90 -22.37
N PHE A 47 30.41 -14.70 -21.45
CA PHE A 47 30.09 -14.10 -20.18
C PHE A 47 29.58 -12.68 -20.45
N ASN A 48 28.29 -12.50 -20.48
CA ASN A 48 27.72 -11.19 -20.24
C ASN A 48 27.91 -10.92 -18.74
N ASN A 49 29.09 -10.38 -18.39
CA ASN A 49 29.17 -9.68 -17.13
C ASN A 49 28.19 -8.50 -17.27
N LEU A 50 26.96 -8.71 -16.82
CA LEU A 50 26.10 -7.59 -16.49
C LEU A 50 26.95 -6.76 -15.54
N ARG A 51 27.33 -5.55 -15.94
CA ARG A 51 27.96 -4.61 -15.01
C ARG A 51 27.02 -4.57 -13.82
N GLU A 52 27.57 -4.87 -12.65
CA GLU A 52 26.86 -4.68 -11.39
C GLU A 52 26.31 -3.25 -11.41
N VAL A 53 25.01 -3.12 -11.51
CA VAL A 53 24.34 -1.83 -11.34
C VAL A 53 24.34 -1.58 -9.85
N VAL A 54 25.43 -1.00 -9.36
CA VAL A 54 25.47 -0.48 -8.00
C VAL A 54 24.52 0.70 -7.96
N VAL A 55 23.29 0.45 -7.54
CA VAL A 55 22.36 1.51 -7.20
C VAL A 55 22.83 2.10 -5.86
N THR A 56 23.71 3.08 -5.93
CA THR A 56 24.04 3.92 -4.79
C THR A 56 22.83 4.81 -4.51
N GLY A 57 21.89 4.30 -3.71
CA GLY A 57 20.83 5.12 -3.16
C GLY A 57 21.45 6.17 -2.26
N ARG A 58 21.41 7.44 -2.63
CA ARG A 58 21.71 8.53 -1.71
C ARG A 58 20.65 8.49 -0.63
N SER A 59 21.01 8.10 0.59
CA SER A 59 20.17 8.26 1.76
C SER A 59 19.88 9.75 1.93
N THR A 60 18.66 10.17 1.64
CA THR A 60 18.23 11.54 1.93
C THR A 60 17.92 11.61 3.43
N PRO A 61 18.61 12.45 4.21
CA PRO A 61 18.32 12.58 5.63
C PRO A 61 16.83 12.86 5.86
N GLY A 62 16.24 12.14 6.82
CA GLY A 62 14.80 12.29 7.11
C GLY A 62 13.84 11.49 6.24
N ARG A 63 14.32 10.74 5.24
CA ARG A 63 13.54 9.87 4.39
C ARG A 63 13.84 8.41 4.67
N LEU A 64 12.79 7.62 4.87
CA LEU A 64 12.86 6.18 5.08
C LEU A 64 12.03 5.47 4.01
N TYR A 65 12.53 4.35 3.53
CA TYR A 65 11.78 3.44 2.67
C TYR A 65 11.49 2.17 3.46
N SER A 66 10.24 1.72 3.46
CA SER A 66 9.87 0.39 3.93
C SER A 66 9.64 -0.52 2.74
N SER A 67 9.91 -1.80 2.93
CA SER A 67 9.60 -2.84 1.96
C SER A 67 8.79 -3.94 2.63
N LYS A 68 8.20 -4.81 1.81
CA LYS A 68 7.45 -5.98 2.28
C LYS A 68 8.31 -6.86 3.20
N GLU A 69 9.54 -7.13 2.80
CA GLU A 69 10.48 -7.98 3.56
C GLU A 69 10.76 -7.37 4.94
N GLY A 70 10.87 -6.05 5.04
CA GLY A 70 11.04 -5.36 6.33
C GLY A 70 9.83 -5.52 7.25
N ILE A 71 8.62 -5.46 6.69
CA ILE A 71 7.39 -5.65 7.46
C ILE A 71 7.26 -7.11 7.94
N GLU A 72 7.63 -8.06 7.10
CA GLU A 72 7.60 -9.50 7.43
C GLU A 72 8.61 -9.89 8.52
N MET A 73 9.66 -9.10 8.76
CA MET A 73 10.65 -9.35 9.82
C MET A 73 10.16 -9.08 11.23
N ILE A 74 9.10 -8.28 11.40
CA ILE A 74 8.56 -8.00 12.73
C ILE A 74 7.56 -9.08 13.16
N PRO A 75 7.48 -9.38 14.46
CA PRO A 75 6.46 -10.28 14.97
C PRO A 75 5.06 -9.77 14.68
N ALA A 76 4.19 -10.66 14.22
CA ALA A 76 2.78 -10.35 14.04
C ALA A 76 2.12 -10.05 15.40
N ILE A 77 1.32 -8.99 15.46
CA ILE A 77 0.52 -8.65 16.64
C ILE A 77 -0.85 -9.31 16.49
N LEU A 78 -1.21 -10.13 17.47
CA LEU A 78 -2.47 -10.89 17.47
C LEU A 78 -2.66 -11.77 16.20
N GLY A 79 -1.54 -12.14 15.55
CA GLY A 79 -1.53 -12.95 14.33
C GLY A 79 -1.55 -12.16 13.02
N GLU A 80 -1.49 -10.83 13.08
CA GLU A 80 -1.44 -9.96 11.90
C GLU A 80 -0.20 -9.07 11.88
N GLN A 81 0.33 -8.88 10.68
CA GLN A 81 1.40 -7.91 10.43
C GLN A 81 0.79 -6.53 10.22
N ASP A 82 1.44 -5.50 10.78
CA ASP A 82 0.97 -4.14 10.73
C ASP A 82 2.09 -3.17 10.31
N ILE A 83 1.83 -2.39 9.26
CA ILE A 83 2.80 -1.45 8.71
C ILE A 83 3.11 -0.29 9.68
N LEU A 84 2.13 0.17 10.47
CA LEU A 84 2.35 1.25 11.43
C LEU A 84 3.22 0.76 12.59
N LYS A 85 3.03 -0.47 13.04
CA LYS A 85 3.88 -1.09 14.06
C LYS A 85 5.31 -1.33 13.54
N TYR A 86 5.46 -1.71 12.27
CA TYR A 86 6.79 -1.74 11.64
C TYR A 86 7.44 -0.36 11.65
N LEU A 87 6.73 0.69 11.25
CA LEU A 87 7.29 2.04 11.25
C LEU A 87 7.71 2.50 12.64
N ALA A 88 7.00 2.10 13.69
CA ALA A 88 7.35 2.41 15.08
C ALA A 88 8.67 1.77 15.55
N THR A 89 9.18 0.74 14.86
CA THR A 89 10.52 0.18 15.15
C THR A 89 11.65 1.03 14.57
N THR A 90 11.33 2.03 13.76
CA THR A 90 12.34 2.83 13.06
C THR A 90 12.75 4.07 13.87
N PRO A 91 14.02 4.48 13.86
CA PRO A 91 14.49 5.62 14.64
C PRO A 91 13.71 6.91 14.36
N GLY A 92 13.27 7.60 15.43
CA GLY A 92 12.53 8.85 15.36
C GLY A 92 11.04 8.70 15.08
N ILE A 93 10.50 7.48 15.15
CA ILE A 93 9.08 7.19 15.17
C ILE A 93 8.81 6.38 16.44
N ILE A 94 7.82 6.79 17.21
CA ILE A 94 7.44 6.10 18.45
C ILE A 94 5.91 5.93 18.52
N THR A 95 5.49 4.93 19.28
CA THR A 95 4.14 4.79 19.80
C THR A 95 4.21 4.83 21.31
N THR A 96 3.20 5.31 22.02
CA THR A 96 3.24 5.40 23.48
C THR A 96 3.11 4.03 24.13
N ASN A 97 2.31 3.15 23.56
CA ASN A 97 2.14 1.75 23.98
C ASN A 97 1.61 0.89 22.81
N ALA A 98 1.49 -0.41 23.03
CA ALA A 98 1.02 -1.33 21.99
C ALA A 98 -0.44 -1.12 21.55
N LEU A 99 -1.24 -0.45 22.36
CA LEU A 99 -2.65 -0.16 22.12
C LEU A 99 -2.88 1.30 21.68
N ASP A 100 -1.82 2.10 21.57
CA ASP A 100 -1.90 3.47 21.06
C ASP A 100 -1.94 3.45 19.53
N PRO A 101 -2.99 3.99 18.90
CA PRO A 101 -3.07 4.11 17.44
C PRO A 101 -2.06 5.10 16.89
N GLY A 102 -1.63 6.06 17.71
CA GLY A 102 -0.83 7.18 17.29
C GLY A 102 0.60 6.81 16.91
N ILE A 103 1.03 7.28 15.76
CA ILE A 103 2.45 7.39 15.43
C ILE A 103 2.90 8.82 15.74
N TYR A 104 3.97 8.92 16.52
CA TYR A 104 4.58 10.21 16.92
C TYR A 104 5.95 10.31 16.25
N VAL A 105 6.09 11.23 15.30
CA VAL A 105 7.33 11.39 14.53
C VAL A 105 8.09 12.58 15.07
N ARG A 106 9.31 12.32 15.59
CA ARG A 106 10.20 13.35 16.16
C ARG A 106 9.57 14.22 17.26
N GLY A 107 8.68 13.62 18.06
CA GLY A 107 8.04 14.30 19.18
C GLY A 107 6.84 15.18 18.82
N SER A 108 6.33 15.07 17.58
CA SER A 108 5.09 15.73 17.16
C SER A 108 3.86 15.02 17.68
N ASN A 109 2.69 15.63 17.47
CA ASN A 109 1.42 14.97 17.74
C ASN A 109 1.06 13.96 16.63
N SER A 110 0.33 12.90 16.96
CA SER A 110 -0.08 11.87 16.01
C SER A 110 -0.96 12.41 14.87
N CYS A 111 -1.80 13.41 15.14
CA CYS A 111 -2.67 14.04 14.13
C CYS A 111 -1.91 14.96 13.15
N GLU A 112 -0.63 15.22 13.37
CA GLU A 112 0.21 16.04 12.49
C GLU A 112 0.91 15.23 11.39
N ASN A 113 0.63 13.92 11.31
CA ASN A 113 1.19 13.03 10.31
C ASN A 113 0.21 12.80 9.16
N GLY A 114 0.67 12.99 7.94
CA GLY A 114 -0.12 12.72 6.73
C GLY A 114 0.05 11.29 6.23
N PHE A 115 -1.05 10.58 6.09
CA PHE A 115 -1.08 9.26 5.49
C PHE A 115 -1.63 9.34 4.07
N LEU A 116 -0.90 8.79 3.11
CA LEU A 116 -1.21 8.92 1.70
C LEU A 116 -1.13 7.58 0.99
N THR A 117 -1.93 7.44 -0.06
CA THR A 117 -1.75 6.43 -1.10
C THR A 117 -1.65 7.12 -2.45
N HIS A 118 -0.61 6.79 -3.23
CA HIS A 118 -0.35 7.48 -4.50
C HIS A 118 -0.38 9.02 -4.35
N ASP A 119 0.20 9.57 -3.30
CA ASP A 119 0.22 11.02 -2.98
C ASP A 119 -1.15 11.63 -2.66
N MET A 120 -2.20 10.85 -2.46
CA MET A 120 -3.53 11.30 -2.06
C MET A 120 -3.80 10.91 -0.61
N GLU A 121 -4.38 11.82 0.15
CA GLU A 121 -4.69 11.63 1.57
C GLU A 121 -5.75 10.55 1.79
N ILE A 122 -5.59 9.77 2.85
CA ILE A 122 -6.55 8.78 3.34
C ILE A 122 -7.33 9.32 4.54
N ALA A 123 -8.56 8.81 4.72
CA ALA A 123 -9.47 9.33 5.72
C ALA A 123 -9.05 8.95 7.15
N SER A 124 -8.64 7.70 7.38
CA SER A 124 -8.13 7.22 8.67
C SER A 124 -7.04 6.17 8.49
N PRO A 125 -5.92 6.27 9.21
CA PRO A 125 -4.84 5.29 9.16
C PRO A 125 -5.08 4.06 10.03
N ASP A 126 -6.01 4.13 10.97
CA ASP A 126 -6.22 3.15 12.03
C ASP A 126 -7.71 2.92 12.31
N HIS A 127 -7.97 1.79 12.91
CA HIS A 127 -9.26 1.45 13.48
C HIS A 127 -9.49 2.15 14.82
N LEU A 128 -10.75 2.22 15.26
CA LEU A 128 -11.18 2.91 16.46
C LEU A 128 -10.35 2.60 17.71
N THR A 129 -9.93 1.34 17.88
CA THR A 129 -9.12 0.93 19.04
C THR A 129 -7.62 1.17 18.87
N GLY A 130 -7.17 1.49 17.66
CA GLY A 130 -5.77 1.69 17.33
C GLY A 130 -4.86 0.47 17.47
N ILE A 131 -5.40 -0.68 17.80
CA ILE A 131 -4.63 -1.93 17.92
C ILE A 131 -4.08 -2.33 16.57
N LEU A 132 -4.87 -2.18 15.50
CA LEU A 132 -4.51 -2.51 14.14
C LEU A 132 -4.72 -1.31 13.22
N SER A 133 -3.84 -1.18 12.23
CA SER A 133 -4.03 -0.21 11.15
C SER A 133 -5.06 -0.68 10.14
N THR A 134 -5.61 0.26 9.37
CA THR A 134 -6.49 -0.03 8.22
C THR A 134 -5.72 -0.54 7.01
N PHE A 135 -4.38 -0.61 7.10
CA PHE A 135 -3.49 -0.94 6.00
C PHE A 135 -3.15 -2.43 5.97
N ASP A 136 -3.61 -3.13 4.94
CA ASP A 136 -3.21 -4.52 4.71
C ASP A 136 -1.84 -4.56 4.00
N PRO A 137 -0.79 -5.14 4.63
CA PRO A 137 0.54 -5.26 4.04
C PRO A 137 0.59 -6.08 2.75
N PHE A 138 -0.40 -6.91 2.46
CA PHE A 138 -0.51 -7.61 1.19
C PHE A 138 -0.69 -6.66 0.00
N ILE A 139 -1.39 -5.55 0.22
CA ILE A 139 -1.64 -4.52 -0.81
C ILE A 139 -0.73 -3.31 -0.59
N LEU A 140 -0.57 -2.83 0.64
CA LEU A 140 0.20 -1.64 0.97
C LEU A 140 1.56 -2.02 1.56
N ASN A 141 2.40 -2.66 0.77
CA ASN A 141 3.65 -3.28 1.20
C ASN A 141 4.90 -2.41 1.03
N ASN A 142 4.79 -1.28 0.37
CA ASN A 142 5.88 -0.33 0.19
C ASN A 142 5.47 1.04 0.68
N SER A 143 6.30 1.69 1.46
CA SER A 143 6.06 3.08 1.86
C SER A 143 7.30 3.95 1.78
N THR A 144 7.07 5.23 1.57
CA THR A 144 8.08 6.26 1.71
C THR A 144 7.67 7.16 2.86
N VAL A 145 8.48 7.20 3.90
CA VAL A 145 8.24 8.03 5.08
C VAL A 145 9.16 9.24 5.04
N TYR A 146 8.57 10.41 5.01
CA TYR A 146 9.27 11.68 5.14
C TYR A 146 9.14 12.16 6.58
N LYS A 147 10.19 11.97 7.39
CA LYS A 147 10.25 12.41 8.78
C LYS A 147 10.63 13.89 8.91
N SER A 148 11.06 14.50 7.83
CA SER A 148 11.34 15.93 7.65
C SER A 148 11.77 16.19 6.21
N GLY A 149 11.86 17.46 5.80
CA GLY A 149 12.36 17.83 4.47
C GLY A 149 11.52 17.24 3.32
N PHE A 150 10.22 17.20 3.52
CA PHE A 150 9.30 16.69 2.49
C PHE A 150 9.18 17.67 1.32
N PRO A 151 8.91 17.17 0.10
CA PRO A 151 8.71 18.01 -1.08
C PRO A 151 7.55 18.98 -0.90
N ALA A 152 7.60 20.12 -1.59
CA ALA A 152 6.57 21.16 -1.56
C ALA A 152 5.17 20.69 -2.01
N VAL A 153 5.10 19.51 -2.65
CA VAL A 153 3.83 18.86 -3.03
C VAL A 153 3.03 18.40 -1.80
N TYR A 154 3.69 18.22 -0.65
CA TYR A 154 3.09 17.86 0.63
C TYR A 154 3.01 19.10 1.52
N ASN A 155 1.82 19.65 1.72
CA ASN A 155 1.61 20.95 2.38
C ASN A 155 0.45 20.97 3.40
N SER A 156 -0.13 19.80 3.73
CA SER A 156 -1.31 19.73 4.60
C SER A 156 -0.98 19.37 6.06
N TYR A 157 0.19 18.75 6.32
CA TYR A 157 0.58 18.26 7.65
C TYR A 157 1.93 18.82 8.08
N LEU A 158 2.15 18.95 9.39
CA LEU A 158 3.29 19.66 9.96
C LEU A 158 4.49 18.77 10.26
N SER A 159 4.27 17.49 10.59
CA SER A 159 5.31 16.61 11.12
C SER A 159 5.91 15.69 10.07
N SER A 160 5.11 14.81 9.51
CA SER A 160 5.58 13.77 8.60
C SER A 160 4.57 13.43 7.52
N TYR A 161 5.08 12.74 6.48
CA TYR A 161 4.23 12.12 5.47
C TYR A 161 4.62 10.66 5.26
N ILE A 162 3.64 9.78 5.38
CA ILE A 162 3.76 8.34 5.13
C ILE A 162 2.99 8.04 3.84
N ASN A 163 3.72 7.97 2.73
CA ASN A 163 3.13 7.71 1.42
C ASN A 163 3.29 6.23 1.07
N MET A 164 2.20 5.51 1.13
CA MET A 164 2.13 4.09 0.81
C MET A 164 1.84 3.90 -0.67
N ARG A 165 2.54 2.94 -1.26
CA ARG A 165 2.32 2.54 -2.66
C ARG A 165 1.64 1.19 -2.69
N PRO A 166 0.42 1.13 -3.22
CA PRO A 166 -0.25 -0.15 -3.44
C PRO A 166 0.57 -1.07 -4.36
N ASP A 167 0.55 -2.36 -4.02
CA ASP A 167 1.09 -3.40 -4.89
C ASP A 167 0.35 -3.33 -6.24
N PRO A 168 1.07 -3.27 -7.36
CA PRO A 168 0.45 -3.26 -8.68
C PRO A 168 -0.27 -4.57 -9.02
N GLY A 169 -0.15 -5.61 -8.18
CA GLY A 169 -0.63 -6.95 -8.45
C GLY A 169 0.30 -7.73 -9.39
N ASN A 170 -0.08 -8.97 -9.70
CA ASN A 170 0.67 -9.84 -10.59
C ASN A 170 0.01 -9.85 -11.98
N LYS A 171 0.77 -9.48 -13.04
CA LYS A 171 0.27 -9.44 -14.42
C LYS A 171 0.31 -10.79 -15.15
N GLN A 172 0.87 -11.84 -14.52
CA GLN A 172 1.09 -13.14 -15.15
C GLN A 172 0.23 -14.25 -14.54
N LYS A 173 0.11 -14.28 -13.22
CA LYS A 173 -0.54 -15.36 -12.47
C LYS A 173 -1.39 -14.81 -11.32
N TYR A 174 -2.36 -15.60 -10.91
CA TYR A 174 -3.13 -15.36 -9.71
C TYR A 174 -2.36 -15.85 -8.48
N GLU A 175 -2.41 -15.07 -7.41
CA GLU A 175 -1.87 -15.38 -6.10
C GLU A 175 -2.95 -15.06 -5.07
N GLY A 176 -3.06 -15.91 -4.05
CA GLY A 176 -4.03 -15.71 -2.97
C GLY A 176 -3.44 -16.08 -1.63
N GLU A 177 -3.94 -15.46 -0.58
CA GLU A 177 -3.55 -15.69 0.80
C GLU A 177 -4.79 -15.65 1.69
N ILE A 178 -4.87 -16.57 2.64
CA ILE A 178 -5.87 -16.55 3.72
C ILE A 178 -5.09 -16.41 5.02
N THR A 179 -5.40 -15.39 5.78
CA THR A 179 -4.84 -15.16 7.10
C THR A 179 -5.91 -15.46 8.15
N LEU A 180 -5.56 -16.28 9.14
CA LEU A 180 -6.41 -16.57 10.30
C LEU A 180 -5.66 -16.14 11.56
N GLY A 181 -6.02 -14.99 12.10
CA GLY A 181 -5.44 -14.44 13.31
C GLY A 181 -6.30 -14.73 14.56
N LEU A 182 -5.87 -14.23 15.72
CA LEU A 182 -6.61 -14.37 16.98
C LEU A 182 -7.84 -13.46 17.07
N VAL A 183 -7.81 -12.32 16.35
CA VAL A 183 -8.83 -11.27 16.45
C VAL A 183 -9.54 -11.00 15.14
N SER A 184 -8.94 -11.38 14.02
CA SER A 184 -9.47 -11.15 12.69
C SER A 184 -9.02 -12.21 11.69
N SER A 185 -9.71 -12.26 10.56
CA SER A 185 -9.36 -13.10 9.42
C SER A 185 -9.39 -12.27 8.14
N ALA A 186 -8.53 -12.60 7.20
CA ALA A 186 -8.43 -11.90 5.93
C ALA A 186 -8.39 -12.87 4.75
N LEU A 187 -9.06 -12.49 3.67
CA LEU A 187 -8.98 -13.11 2.36
C LEU A 187 -8.33 -12.12 1.39
N LYS A 188 -7.28 -12.56 0.71
CA LYS A 188 -6.45 -11.71 -0.14
C LYS A 188 -6.23 -12.38 -1.48
N ILE A 189 -6.33 -11.62 -2.56
CA ILE A 189 -6.14 -12.11 -3.92
C ILE A 189 -5.50 -11.03 -4.79
N LYS A 190 -4.60 -11.43 -5.68
CA LYS A 190 -4.07 -10.58 -6.74
C LYS A 190 -3.82 -11.38 -8.01
N GLY A 191 -3.88 -10.70 -9.16
CA GLY A 191 -3.67 -11.36 -10.43
C GLY A 191 -3.96 -10.47 -11.63
N PRO A 192 -3.85 -11.03 -12.86
CA PRO A 192 -4.12 -10.31 -14.09
C PRO A 192 -5.63 -10.18 -14.34
N LEU A 193 -6.08 -8.95 -14.63
CA LEU A 193 -7.35 -8.71 -15.34
C LEU A 193 -7.15 -8.87 -16.85
N VAL A 194 -6.01 -8.33 -17.34
CA VAL A 194 -5.53 -8.53 -18.71
C VAL A 194 -4.06 -8.86 -18.61
N ARG A 195 -3.67 -10.06 -19.07
CA ARG A 195 -2.27 -10.50 -19.00
C ARG A 195 -1.32 -9.44 -19.59
N ASP A 196 -0.18 -9.26 -18.95
CA ASP A 196 0.89 -8.32 -19.30
C ASP A 196 0.52 -6.83 -19.19
N HIS A 197 -0.77 -6.47 -19.14
CA HIS A 197 -1.24 -5.10 -19.20
C HIS A 197 -1.86 -4.62 -17.89
N THR A 198 -2.89 -5.33 -17.40
CA THR A 198 -3.69 -4.87 -16.26
C THR A 198 -3.73 -5.93 -15.17
N SER A 199 -3.42 -5.53 -13.96
CA SER A 199 -3.49 -6.36 -12.76
C SER A 199 -4.32 -5.69 -11.67
N PHE A 200 -4.75 -6.50 -10.73
CA PHE A 200 -5.44 -6.04 -9.53
C PHE A 200 -4.86 -6.74 -8.29
N ALA A 201 -5.06 -6.12 -7.14
CA ALA A 201 -4.95 -6.75 -5.84
C ALA A 201 -6.16 -6.33 -5.01
N ALA A 202 -6.73 -7.27 -4.27
CA ALA A 202 -7.87 -7.05 -3.40
C ALA A 202 -7.70 -7.81 -2.09
N SER A 203 -8.13 -7.20 -0.99
CA SER A 203 -8.22 -7.86 0.31
C SER A 203 -9.53 -7.50 0.99
N PHE A 204 -10.02 -8.44 1.77
CA PHE A 204 -11.13 -8.26 2.69
C PHE A 204 -10.72 -8.82 4.04
N ARG A 205 -10.87 -8.01 5.10
CA ARG A 205 -10.57 -8.40 6.48
C ARG A 205 -11.78 -8.16 7.35
N THR A 206 -12.04 -9.08 8.28
CA THR A 206 -13.13 -9.01 9.24
C THR A 206 -12.65 -9.43 10.62
N SER A 207 -13.04 -8.70 11.65
CA SER A 207 -12.77 -9.07 13.04
C SER A 207 -13.93 -9.87 13.62
N TYR A 208 -13.63 -10.68 14.64
CA TYR A 208 -14.62 -11.43 15.42
C TYR A 208 -14.53 -11.17 16.93
N LEU A 209 -13.86 -10.08 17.32
CA LEU A 209 -13.75 -9.64 18.71
C LEU A 209 -15.11 -9.45 19.36
N GLN A 210 -16.09 -8.91 18.63
CA GLN A 210 -17.46 -8.75 19.09
C GLN A 210 -18.09 -10.09 19.50
N THR A 211 -17.85 -11.16 18.72
CA THR A 211 -18.38 -12.49 19.03
C THR A 211 -17.79 -13.03 20.33
N ILE A 212 -16.48 -12.87 20.53
CA ILE A 212 -15.78 -13.27 21.76
C ILE A 212 -16.32 -12.49 22.94
N ALA A 213 -16.44 -11.16 22.80
CA ALA A 213 -16.97 -10.30 23.85
C ALA A 213 -18.41 -10.66 24.21
N ARG A 214 -19.29 -10.94 23.24
CA ARG A 214 -20.67 -11.38 23.48
C ARG A 214 -20.76 -12.69 24.27
N LEU A 215 -19.93 -13.67 23.92
CA LEU A 215 -19.87 -14.94 24.64
C LEU A 215 -19.43 -14.72 26.09
N TYR A 216 -18.40 -13.91 26.31
CA TYR A 216 -17.94 -13.54 27.64
C TYR A 216 -19.02 -12.79 28.43
N ASN A 217 -19.61 -11.74 27.84
CA ASN A 217 -20.64 -10.91 28.48
C ASN A 217 -21.87 -11.73 28.88
N LYS A 218 -22.27 -12.72 28.08
CA LYS A 218 -23.33 -13.65 28.42
C LYS A 218 -22.97 -14.45 29.66
N SER A 219 -21.76 -15.00 29.75
CA SER A 219 -21.31 -15.74 30.94
C SER A 219 -21.27 -14.87 32.20
N VAL A 220 -20.80 -13.64 32.08
CA VAL A 220 -20.75 -12.66 33.19
C VAL A 220 -22.14 -12.30 33.68
N LYS A 221 -23.09 -12.04 32.78
CA LYS A 221 -24.48 -11.75 33.10
C LYS A 221 -25.12 -12.91 33.84
N ASP A 222 -24.88 -14.13 33.43
CA ASP A 222 -25.41 -15.34 34.07
C ASP A 222 -24.86 -15.51 35.50
N GLN A 223 -23.66 -14.98 35.78
CA GLN A 223 -23.03 -14.96 37.10
C GLN A 223 -23.37 -13.71 37.96
N LYS A 224 -24.24 -12.81 37.46
CA LYS A 224 -24.57 -11.51 38.09
C LYS A 224 -23.35 -10.62 38.34
N GLN A 225 -22.33 -10.75 37.56
CA GLN A 225 -21.16 -9.86 37.57
C GLN A 225 -21.44 -8.63 36.70
N GLN A 226 -20.81 -7.49 37.02
CA GLN A 226 -20.99 -6.22 36.28
C GLN A 226 -19.82 -5.85 35.36
N ASN A 227 -18.82 -6.69 35.24
CA ASN A 227 -17.64 -6.42 34.40
C ASN A 227 -17.88 -6.85 32.94
N PHE A 228 -18.50 -5.99 32.15
CA PHE A 228 -18.73 -6.25 30.74
C PHE A 228 -17.51 -5.90 29.90
N MET A 229 -17.24 -6.72 28.91
CA MET A 229 -16.21 -6.49 27.90
C MET A 229 -16.81 -5.65 26.75
N PRO A 230 -16.12 -4.60 26.26
CA PRO A 230 -16.56 -3.86 25.08
C PRO A 230 -16.71 -4.77 23.86
N GLU A 231 -17.81 -4.63 23.16
CA GLU A 231 -18.11 -5.37 21.93
C GLU A 231 -17.63 -4.55 20.75
N TYR A 232 -16.45 -4.90 20.24
CA TYR A 232 -15.84 -4.21 19.11
C TYR A 232 -15.75 -5.11 17.89
N ALA A 233 -16.07 -4.55 16.72
CA ALA A 233 -15.91 -5.21 15.43
C ALA A 233 -15.43 -4.24 14.37
N PHE A 234 -14.65 -4.72 13.42
CA PHE A 234 -14.30 -3.98 12.23
C PHE A 234 -14.31 -4.86 10.96
N ASN A 235 -14.47 -4.21 9.83
CA ASN A 235 -14.35 -4.81 8.51
C ASN A 235 -13.63 -3.85 7.59
N ASP A 236 -12.69 -4.37 6.79
CA ASP A 236 -11.95 -3.62 5.78
C ASP A 236 -12.08 -4.26 4.42
N ALA A 237 -12.12 -3.42 3.42
CA ALA A 237 -11.97 -3.83 2.04
C ALA A 237 -10.99 -2.91 1.33
N THR A 238 -9.96 -3.48 0.73
CA THR A 238 -8.96 -2.73 -0.04
C THR A 238 -8.88 -3.29 -1.45
N VAL A 239 -8.80 -2.40 -2.42
CA VAL A 239 -8.60 -2.78 -3.82
C VAL A 239 -7.59 -1.86 -4.49
N SER A 240 -6.71 -2.41 -5.30
CA SER A 240 -5.84 -1.65 -6.19
C SER A 240 -5.88 -2.21 -7.60
N ILE A 241 -5.75 -1.34 -8.59
CA ILE A 241 -5.68 -1.69 -10.01
C ILE A 241 -4.51 -0.93 -10.62
N ASP A 242 -3.71 -1.63 -11.41
CA ASP A 242 -2.61 -1.06 -12.18
C ASP A 242 -2.71 -1.49 -13.63
N SER A 243 -2.81 -0.54 -14.54
CA SER A 243 -2.95 -0.79 -15.97
C SER A 243 -1.93 -0.01 -16.79
N LYS A 244 -1.13 -0.73 -17.58
CA LYS A 244 -0.30 -0.17 -18.64
C LYS A 244 -1.08 -0.19 -19.95
N LEU A 245 -1.79 0.91 -20.25
CA LEU A 245 -2.61 1.02 -21.47
C LEU A 245 -1.75 1.08 -22.74
N SER A 246 -0.55 1.66 -22.64
CA SER A 246 0.42 1.74 -23.71
C SER A 246 1.82 2.01 -23.16
N ASN A 247 2.83 2.16 -24.02
CA ASN A 247 4.18 2.56 -23.60
C ASN A 247 4.24 3.98 -23.02
N ARG A 248 3.21 4.80 -23.27
CA ARG A 248 3.13 6.20 -22.82
C ARG A 248 2.11 6.42 -21.72
N TRP A 249 1.14 5.52 -21.54
CA TRP A 249 0.05 5.68 -20.60
C TRP A 249 0.00 4.57 -19.57
N ARG A 250 0.00 4.95 -18.31
CA ARG A 250 -0.28 4.08 -17.17
C ARG A 250 -1.41 4.68 -16.34
N VAL A 251 -2.34 3.86 -15.92
CA VAL A 251 -3.48 4.25 -15.08
C VAL A 251 -3.47 3.40 -13.82
N THR A 252 -3.77 4.00 -12.68
CA THR A 252 -3.96 3.27 -11.42
C THR A 252 -5.23 3.72 -10.74
N ALA A 253 -5.84 2.80 -10.00
CA ALA A 253 -6.93 3.10 -9.09
C ALA A 253 -6.68 2.41 -7.74
N PHE A 254 -7.16 3.03 -6.68
CA PHE A 254 -7.08 2.50 -5.31
C PHE A 254 -8.36 2.85 -4.57
N GLY A 255 -8.83 1.91 -3.74
CA GLY A 255 -9.95 2.09 -2.82
C GLY A 255 -9.68 1.37 -1.51
N LEU A 256 -9.97 2.04 -0.41
CA LEU A 256 -9.95 1.53 0.95
C LEU A 256 -11.27 1.90 1.61
N PHE A 257 -11.98 0.93 2.12
CA PHE A 257 -13.22 1.10 2.86
C PHE A 257 -13.11 0.40 4.20
N THR A 258 -13.51 1.08 5.29
CA THR A 258 -13.51 0.52 6.63
C THR A 258 -14.82 0.78 7.33
N ILE A 259 -15.24 -0.16 8.15
CA ILE A 259 -16.40 -0.05 9.05
C ILE A 259 -15.94 -0.51 10.42
N ASP A 260 -16.15 0.32 11.43
CA ASP A 260 -15.91 0.01 12.83
C ASP A 260 -17.19 0.17 13.63
N GLY A 261 -17.41 -0.72 14.58
CA GLY A 261 -18.50 -0.63 15.55
C GLY A 261 -18.02 -0.98 16.94
N LEU A 262 -18.36 -0.14 17.91
CA LEU A 262 -18.06 -0.35 19.33
C LEU A 262 -19.34 -0.18 20.13
N SER A 263 -19.72 -1.21 20.89
CA SER A 263 -20.77 -1.15 21.88
C SER A 263 -20.20 -1.42 23.27
N MET A 264 -20.45 -0.53 24.21
CA MET A 264 -19.89 -0.60 25.55
C MET A 264 -20.95 -0.31 26.59
N LYS A 265 -21.12 -1.24 27.55
CA LYS A 265 -21.92 -1.06 28.74
C LYS A 265 -21.07 -0.54 29.88
N LEU A 266 -21.35 0.66 30.38
CA LEU A 266 -20.70 1.18 31.59
C LEU A 266 -21.34 0.66 32.86
N ASN A 267 -22.67 0.51 32.84
CA ASN A 267 -23.46 -0.08 33.92
C ASN A 267 -24.82 -0.60 33.38
N GLU A 268 -25.71 -1.06 34.21
CA GLU A 268 -27.01 -1.60 33.78
C GLU A 268 -27.89 -0.57 33.03
N ASN A 269 -27.64 0.72 33.23
CA ASN A 269 -28.50 1.81 32.73
C ASN A 269 -27.80 2.68 31.64
N VAL A 270 -26.54 2.45 31.34
CA VAL A 270 -25.78 3.30 30.40
C VAL A 270 -25.06 2.44 29.36
N ASN A 271 -25.53 2.55 28.15
CA ASN A 271 -24.91 1.95 26.96
C ASN A 271 -24.33 3.04 26.06
N TYR A 272 -23.19 2.79 25.49
CA TYR A 272 -22.58 3.61 24.45
C TYR A 272 -22.41 2.78 23.18
N ASP A 273 -22.90 3.30 22.06
CA ASP A 273 -22.75 2.72 20.73
C ASP A 273 -22.07 3.72 19.81
N PHE A 274 -20.96 3.31 19.20
CA PHE A 274 -20.22 4.10 18.24
C PHE A 274 -20.10 3.34 16.93
N ASN A 275 -20.45 4.01 15.84
CA ASN A 275 -20.26 3.51 14.49
C ASN A 275 -19.39 4.46 13.70
N TRP A 276 -18.50 3.89 12.88
CA TRP A 276 -17.48 4.62 12.18
C TRP A 276 -17.25 4.01 10.81
N HIS A 277 -17.36 4.82 9.79
CA HIS A 277 -17.18 4.38 8.41
C HIS A 277 -16.20 5.30 7.72
N THR A 278 -15.20 4.75 7.05
CA THR A 278 -14.30 5.55 6.23
C THR A 278 -14.19 5.01 4.82
N PHE A 279 -14.01 5.90 3.89
CA PHE A 279 -13.72 5.61 2.51
C PHE A 279 -12.59 6.50 2.02
N SER A 280 -11.60 5.89 1.37
CA SER A 280 -10.52 6.60 0.69
C SER A 280 -10.33 5.99 -0.69
N GLY A 281 -10.58 6.75 -1.72
CA GLY A 281 -10.43 6.30 -3.10
C GLY A 281 -9.62 7.28 -3.93
N ASN A 282 -8.81 6.78 -4.84
CA ASN A 282 -8.14 7.61 -5.81
C ASN A 282 -7.93 6.88 -7.13
N ALA A 283 -7.93 7.66 -8.22
CA ALA A 283 -7.58 7.18 -9.55
C ALA A 283 -6.69 8.20 -10.23
N GLY A 284 -5.72 7.73 -11.00
CA GLY A 284 -4.80 8.62 -11.68
C GLY A 284 -4.17 8.02 -12.92
N ALA A 285 -3.65 8.92 -13.75
CA ALA A 285 -3.00 8.57 -15.00
C ALA A 285 -1.63 9.27 -15.09
N TRP A 286 -0.66 8.54 -15.59
CA TRP A 286 0.64 9.06 -16.01
C TRP A 286 0.72 9.01 -17.52
N TYR A 287 1.14 10.13 -18.09
CA TYR A 287 1.47 10.23 -19.50
C TYR A 287 2.95 10.59 -19.65
N THR A 288 3.68 9.76 -20.36
CA THR A 288 5.11 9.96 -20.64
C THR A 288 5.29 10.14 -22.14
N PRO A 289 5.39 11.37 -22.64
CA PRO A 289 5.68 11.66 -24.06
C PRO A 289 7.09 11.19 -24.45
N ALA A 290 7.42 11.30 -25.74
CA ALA A 290 8.68 10.80 -26.28
C ALA A 290 9.93 11.55 -25.75
N ASN A 291 9.78 12.77 -25.27
CA ASN A 291 10.87 13.58 -24.68
C ASN A 291 11.23 13.16 -23.23
N GLY A 292 10.53 12.17 -22.65
CA GLY A 292 10.79 11.67 -21.31
C GLY A 292 10.17 12.47 -20.16
N ASP A 293 9.43 13.52 -20.43
CA ASP A 293 8.67 14.25 -19.43
C ASP A 293 7.56 13.37 -18.83
N ILE A 294 7.03 13.77 -17.67
CA ILE A 294 5.92 13.05 -17.04
C ILE A 294 4.80 14.05 -16.72
N LEU A 295 3.64 13.81 -17.27
CA LEU A 295 2.41 14.46 -16.84
C LEU A 295 1.61 13.47 -15.98
N HIS A 296 1.32 13.86 -14.76
CA HIS A 296 0.56 13.07 -13.80
C HIS A 296 -0.69 13.81 -13.40
N PHE A 297 -1.83 13.15 -13.59
CA PHE A 297 -3.15 13.62 -13.15
C PHE A 297 -3.74 12.62 -12.17
N ARG A 298 -4.37 13.10 -11.08
CA ARG A 298 -5.02 12.25 -10.09
C ARG A 298 -6.24 12.91 -9.49
N LEU A 299 -7.29 12.12 -9.33
CA LEU A 299 -8.49 12.44 -8.56
C LEU A 299 -8.53 11.56 -7.31
N GLY A 300 -8.98 12.13 -6.21
CA GLY A 300 -9.16 11.42 -4.95
C GLY A 300 -10.43 11.87 -4.24
N VAL A 301 -10.98 10.96 -3.47
CA VAL A 301 -12.12 11.18 -2.58
C VAL A 301 -11.77 10.58 -1.24
N LYS A 302 -12.01 11.31 -0.16
CA LYS A 302 -12.00 10.77 1.20
C LYS A 302 -13.30 11.12 1.89
N SER A 303 -13.81 10.18 2.67
CA SER A 303 -15.00 10.36 3.49
C SER A 303 -14.80 9.65 4.82
N ALA A 304 -15.16 10.32 5.89
CA ALA A 304 -15.25 9.73 7.22
C ALA A 304 -16.61 10.10 7.80
N PHE A 305 -17.30 9.11 8.31
CA PHE A 305 -18.56 9.24 9.02
C PHE A 305 -18.41 8.60 10.39
N SER A 306 -18.79 9.32 11.43
CA SER A 306 -18.85 8.79 12.78
C SER A 306 -20.19 9.15 13.42
N GLU A 307 -20.75 8.20 14.12
CA GLU A 307 -22.00 8.37 14.88
C GLU A 307 -21.83 7.72 16.25
N GLY A 308 -22.24 8.43 17.29
CA GLY A 308 -22.21 7.93 18.65
C GLY A 308 -23.53 8.20 19.35
N ASP A 309 -24.03 7.19 20.03
CA ASP A 309 -25.23 7.25 20.85
C ASP A 309 -24.90 6.79 22.28
N ALA A 310 -25.43 7.51 23.25
CA ALA A 310 -25.43 7.11 24.65
C ALA A 310 -26.86 6.95 25.11
N GLU A 311 -27.24 5.75 25.50
CA GLU A 311 -28.50 5.46 26.12
C GLU A 311 -28.33 5.46 27.66
N GLY A 312 -29.14 6.23 28.38
CA GLY A 312 -29.07 6.31 29.84
C GLY A 312 -29.96 7.37 30.39
N THR A 313 -29.65 7.85 31.60
CA THR A 313 -30.44 8.87 32.30
C THR A 313 -30.56 10.18 31.53
N ILE A 314 -29.56 10.49 30.72
CA ILE A 314 -29.55 11.61 29.78
C ILE A 314 -29.12 11.03 28.42
N PRO A 315 -30.03 10.81 27.48
CA PRO A 315 -29.68 10.35 26.16
C PRO A 315 -28.89 11.42 25.43
N MET A 316 -27.75 11.03 24.86
CA MET A 316 -26.90 11.88 24.06
C MET A 316 -26.62 11.18 22.75
N GLY A 317 -26.72 11.89 21.65
CA GLY A 317 -26.38 11.35 20.34
C GLY A 317 -25.87 12.44 19.41
N GLY A 318 -24.93 12.06 18.54
CA GLY A 318 -24.40 12.97 17.56
C GLY A 318 -23.56 12.24 16.52
N GLY A 319 -23.35 12.91 15.41
CA GLY A 319 -22.55 12.37 14.33
C GLY A 319 -21.78 13.44 13.59
N ASN A 320 -20.67 13.03 12.98
CA ASN A 320 -19.86 13.88 12.15
C ASN A 320 -19.68 13.23 10.78
N ARG A 321 -19.78 14.02 9.74
CA ARG A 321 -19.45 13.61 8.37
C ARG A 321 -18.40 14.55 7.80
N ASN A 322 -17.29 14.00 7.40
CA ASN A 322 -16.23 14.71 6.69
C ASN A 322 -16.10 14.11 5.29
N TYR A 323 -16.11 14.95 4.28
CA TYR A 323 -16.02 14.54 2.89
C TYR A 323 -15.11 15.52 2.14
N SER A 324 -14.18 14.99 1.33
CA SER A 324 -13.31 15.80 0.48
C SER A 324 -13.16 15.20 -0.90
N ILE A 325 -13.18 16.06 -1.92
CA ILE A 325 -12.74 15.75 -3.28
C ILE A 325 -11.42 16.48 -3.53
N ILE A 326 -10.47 15.76 -4.05
CA ILE A 326 -9.12 16.25 -4.30
C ILE A 326 -8.77 16.00 -5.76
N ALA A 327 -8.33 17.05 -6.47
CA ALA A 327 -7.76 16.94 -7.80
C ALA A 327 -6.32 17.42 -7.77
N ARG A 328 -5.42 16.69 -8.42
CA ARG A 328 -4.00 17.03 -8.50
C ARG A 328 -3.51 16.86 -9.92
N ILE A 329 -2.73 17.82 -10.38
CA ILE A 329 -1.98 17.74 -11.63
C ILE A 329 -0.52 18.07 -11.35
N MET A 330 0.40 17.34 -11.98
CA MET A 330 1.82 17.57 -11.84
C MET A 330 2.52 17.31 -13.18
N TYR A 331 3.37 18.23 -13.56
CA TYR A 331 4.28 18.10 -14.68
C TYR A 331 5.71 18.03 -14.17
N THR A 332 6.44 16.99 -14.60
CA THR A 332 7.82 16.73 -14.25
C THR A 332 8.67 16.81 -15.50
N HIS A 333 9.68 17.67 -15.47
CA HIS A 333 10.68 17.80 -16.55
C HIS A 333 12.07 17.51 -16.00
N SER A 334 12.83 16.66 -16.71
CA SER A 334 14.21 16.33 -16.37
C SER A 334 15.16 17.04 -17.34
N PHE A 335 16.06 17.83 -16.79
CA PHE A 335 17.04 18.62 -17.55
C PHE A 335 18.47 18.16 -17.26
N LEU A 336 19.25 17.87 -18.29
CA LEU A 336 20.66 17.46 -18.21
C LEU A 336 20.95 16.28 -17.26
N ASP A 337 20.06 15.29 -17.16
CA ASP A 337 20.17 14.08 -16.31
C ASP A 337 20.44 14.33 -14.81
N LYS A 338 20.64 15.60 -14.41
CA LYS A 338 21.00 16.00 -13.05
C LYS A 338 19.95 16.86 -12.36
N PHE A 339 19.14 17.55 -13.12
CA PHE A 339 18.13 18.47 -12.61
C PHE A 339 16.74 18.01 -13.00
N GLN A 340 15.88 17.96 -12.02
CA GLN A 340 14.48 17.68 -12.21
C GLN A 340 13.68 18.79 -11.52
N TRP A 341 12.71 19.32 -12.21
CA TRP A 341 11.75 20.25 -11.64
C TRP A 341 10.33 19.77 -11.85
N ASN A 342 9.50 20.05 -10.86
CA ASN A 342 8.11 19.66 -10.84
C ASN A 342 7.27 20.93 -10.68
N ILE A 343 6.28 21.08 -11.57
CA ILE A 343 5.26 22.12 -11.47
C ILE A 343 3.92 21.45 -11.38
N GLY A 344 3.07 21.88 -10.46
CA GLY A 344 1.76 21.29 -10.32
C GLY A 344 0.84 22.11 -9.45
N GLY A 345 -0.39 21.64 -9.35
CA GLY A 345 -1.42 22.22 -8.52
C GLY A 345 -2.29 21.14 -7.87
N LYS A 346 -2.81 21.47 -6.68
CA LYS A 346 -3.80 20.70 -5.93
C LYS A 346 -5.03 21.58 -5.76
N PHE A 347 -6.19 21.04 -6.09
CA PHE A 347 -7.48 21.57 -5.70
C PHE A 347 -8.12 20.62 -4.71
N GLU A 348 -8.65 21.14 -3.61
CA GLU A 348 -9.37 20.35 -2.62
C GLU A 348 -10.62 21.10 -2.21
N GLN A 349 -11.76 20.40 -2.27
CA GLN A 349 -13.02 20.85 -1.71
C GLN A 349 -13.39 19.91 -0.57
N ALA A 350 -13.41 20.43 0.64
CA ALA A 350 -13.80 19.71 1.84
C ALA A 350 -15.14 20.23 2.36
N ARG A 351 -15.95 19.30 2.87
CA ARG A 351 -17.21 19.60 3.56
C ARG A 351 -17.23 18.85 4.88
N PHE A 352 -17.55 19.57 5.92
CA PHE A 352 -17.71 19.04 7.27
C PHE A 352 -19.15 19.31 7.74
N GLU A 353 -19.81 18.26 8.19
CA GLU A 353 -21.18 18.31 8.71
C GLU A 353 -21.21 17.69 10.10
N THR A 354 -21.84 18.37 11.03
CA THR A 354 -22.15 17.85 12.36
C THR A 354 -23.66 17.67 12.44
N ALA A 355 -24.12 16.48 12.79
CA ALA A 355 -25.52 16.19 13.01
C ALA A 355 -25.74 16.03 14.51
N ASN A 356 -26.52 16.92 15.12
CA ASN A 356 -27.08 16.70 16.45
C ASN A 356 -28.43 16.00 16.28
N ARG A 357 -28.70 14.97 17.09
CA ARG A 357 -30.04 14.38 17.11
C ARG A 357 -30.99 15.33 17.81
N PRO A 358 -32.18 15.63 17.21
CA PRO A 358 -33.16 16.56 17.82
C PRO A 358 -33.69 16.09 19.19
N ASP A 359 -33.60 14.81 19.50
CA ASP A 359 -34.12 14.24 20.76
C ASP A 359 -33.27 14.65 21.99
N ALA A 360 -32.10 15.25 21.79
CA ALA A 360 -31.26 15.78 22.87
C ALA A 360 -31.60 17.25 23.22
N GLU A 361 -32.36 17.98 22.39
CA GLU A 361 -32.65 19.41 22.61
C GLU A 361 -33.88 19.68 23.50
N GLU A 362 -34.79 18.70 23.69
CA GLU A 362 -36.02 18.96 24.45
C GLU A 362 -35.84 18.92 25.97
N ASN A 363 -34.71 18.53 26.53
CA ASN A 363 -34.52 18.37 27.97
C ASN A 363 -33.48 19.29 28.63
N ILE A 364 -32.93 20.29 27.92
CA ILE A 364 -32.10 21.33 28.55
C ILE A 364 -32.89 22.64 28.57
N LEU A 365 -33.95 22.68 29.35
CA LEU A 365 -34.51 23.89 29.89
C LEU A 365 -34.19 23.95 31.39
N ILE A 366 -33.15 24.66 31.74
CA ILE A 366 -33.01 25.33 33.04
C ILE A 366 -32.64 26.77 32.76
#